data_eb9d34fe0fa4d67f070b6df636d9055d
#
_entry.id   eb9d34fe0fa4d67f070b6df636d9055d
#
_cell.length_a   1.000
_cell.length_b   1.000
_cell.length_c   1.000
_cell.angle_alpha   90.00
_cell.angle_beta   90.00
_cell.angle_gamma   90.00
#
_symmetry.space_group_name_H-M   'P 1'
#
loop_
_entity.id
_entity.type
_entity.pdbx_description
1 polymer ?
#
loop_
_entity_poly.entity_id
_entity_poly.type
_entity_poly.pdbx_seq_one_letter_code
_entity_poly.pdbx_strand_id
1 'polypeptide(L)'
;MIKIFIFIISLSLLNGQASDMTVSDIIAAMDKNLNAKSRVLTSKMVVHGRRTTRTIESKNWVVGMDLAFTEYLSPAREKGTKMLKLGDKLWTYSPQTDRVIQISGHMLRQSVMGSDISYNDMMEDRPLEELYEATLEGSVDIDGRDHWIMFLEARVTGLSYPKRRAWIDKKYLLPVKEELYAKSGKLLKTATMSGVRKVQGRWFPSQFIYKDELKRNSKGTEWVIDEIAFDVDIPDSRFSKALLRK
;
A
#
# COMPACT_ATOMS: atom_id res chain seq x y z
N MET A 1 -72.27 12.75 3.02
CA MET A 1 -71.11 12.88 2.06
C MET A 1 -69.82 12.95 2.83
N ILE A 2 -69.09 11.83 2.90
CA ILE A 2 -67.78 11.72 3.63
C ILE A 2 -66.72 11.84 2.57
N LYS A 3 -65.87 12.89 2.67
CA LYS A 3 -64.69 13.08 1.83
C LYS A 3 -63.52 12.33 2.45
N ILE A 4 -63.09 11.26 1.78
CA ILE A 4 -61.87 10.51 2.11
C ILE A 4 -60.69 11.27 1.52
N PHE A 5 -59.81 11.78 2.40
CA PHE A 5 -58.52 12.39 2.00
C PHE A 5 -57.47 11.25 1.92
N ILE A 6 -57.08 10.91 0.71
CA ILE A 6 -55.94 9.97 0.48
C ILE A 6 -54.66 10.77 0.61
N PHE A 7 -53.91 10.45 1.68
CA PHE A 7 -52.57 11.01 1.91
C PHE A 7 -51.56 10.12 1.16
N ILE A 8 -51.10 10.60 0.01
CA ILE A 8 -50.02 9.94 -0.74
C ILE A 8 -48.72 10.31 -0.05
N ILE A 9 -48.15 9.37 0.73
CA ILE A 9 -46.77 9.46 1.24
C ILE A 9 -45.83 9.12 0.08
N SER A 10 -45.22 10.14 -0.50
CA SER A 10 -44.12 9.97 -1.43
C SER A 10 -42.89 9.52 -0.65
N LEU A 11 -42.60 8.23 -0.73
CA LEU A 11 -41.35 7.64 -0.23
C LEU A 11 -40.25 8.02 -1.21
N SER A 12 -39.57 9.16 -0.97
CA SER A 12 -38.37 9.54 -1.68
C SER A 12 -37.26 8.59 -1.25
N LEU A 13 -36.94 7.65 -2.11
CA LEU A 13 -35.74 6.82 -2.03
C LEU A 13 -34.53 7.74 -2.05
N LEU A 14 -33.87 7.86 -0.89
CA LEU A 14 -32.52 8.37 -0.79
C LEU A 14 -31.55 7.36 -1.43
N ASN A 15 -31.56 7.29 -2.75
CA ASN A 15 -30.45 6.73 -3.52
C ASN A 15 -29.57 7.92 -3.91
N GLY A 16 -28.59 8.20 -3.10
CA GLY A 16 -27.70 9.31 -3.42
C GLY A 16 -26.37 9.19 -2.71
N GLN A 17 -25.36 9.48 -3.45
CA GLN A 17 -24.05 10.05 -3.07
C GLN A 17 -22.80 9.22 -3.31
N ALA A 18 -22.83 8.17 -4.14
CA ALA A 18 -21.54 7.65 -4.66
C ALA A 18 -21.27 8.08 -6.12
N SER A 19 -22.20 8.79 -6.78
CA SER A 19 -22.09 9.10 -8.22
C SER A 19 -21.38 10.40 -8.57
N ASP A 20 -21.09 11.28 -7.60
CA ASP A 20 -20.61 12.64 -7.87
C ASP A 20 -19.18 12.93 -7.33
N MET A 21 -18.43 11.91 -6.86
CA MET A 21 -17.05 12.15 -6.41
C MET A 21 -16.12 12.43 -7.60
N THR A 22 -15.38 13.51 -7.53
CA THR A 22 -14.31 13.79 -8.49
C THR A 22 -13.14 12.83 -8.29
N VAL A 23 -12.27 12.72 -9.29
CA VAL A 23 -11.02 11.94 -9.19
C VAL A 23 -10.19 12.36 -7.97
N SER A 24 -10.08 13.67 -7.73
CA SER A 24 -9.36 14.21 -6.57
C SER A 24 -10.00 13.82 -5.25
N ASP A 25 -11.35 13.83 -5.15
CA ASP A 25 -12.06 13.39 -3.94
C ASP A 25 -11.82 11.92 -3.64
N ILE A 26 -11.78 11.07 -4.69
CA ILE A 26 -11.51 9.64 -4.55
C ILE A 26 -10.09 9.41 -4.03
N ILE A 27 -9.09 10.07 -4.62
CA ILE A 27 -7.69 9.96 -4.20
C ILE A 27 -7.52 10.46 -2.76
N ALA A 28 -8.08 11.63 -2.43
CA ALA A 28 -8.02 12.18 -1.07
C ALA A 28 -8.67 11.26 -0.03
N ALA A 29 -9.78 10.61 -0.38
CA ALA A 29 -10.45 9.65 0.49
C ALA A 29 -9.64 8.35 0.67
N MET A 30 -8.99 7.86 -0.40
CA MET A 30 -8.04 6.73 -0.33
C MET A 30 -6.85 7.08 0.58
N ASP A 31 -6.24 8.23 0.38
CA ASP A 31 -5.11 8.71 1.18
C ASP A 31 -5.49 8.84 2.66
N LYS A 32 -6.67 9.37 2.97
CA LYS A 32 -7.18 9.45 4.34
C LYS A 32 -7.30 8.09 5.01
N ASN A 33 -7.63 7.04 4.26
CA ASN A 33 -7.72 5.67 4.78
C ASN A 33 -6.35 5.01 4.95
N LEU A 34 -5.43 5.21 3.99
CA LEU A 34 -4.16 4.49 3.93
C LEU A 34 -3.02 5.22 4.65
N ASN A 35 -3.06 6.56 4.66
CA ASN A 35 -2.00 7.39 5.19
C ASN A 35 -2.37 8.02 6.54
N ALA A 36 -1.36 8.28 7.36
CA ALA A 36 -1.47 8.93 8.67
C ALA A 36 -0.19 9.70 8.97
N LYS A 37 -0.24 10.61 9.97
CA LYS A 37 0.95 11.34 10.42
C LYS A 37 2.04 10.39 10.90
N SER A 38 1.64 9.32 11.58
CA SER A 38 2.53 8.25 12.00
C SER A 38 1.78 6.91 12.04
N ARG A 39 2.52 5.81 11.96
CA ARG A 39 1.96 4.47 12.11
C ARG A 39 2.99 3.52 12.71
N VAL A 40 2.52 2.63 13.57
CA VAL A 40 3.28 1.48 14.06
C VAL A 40 2.52 0.23 13.65
N LEU A 41 3.19 -0.72 13.03
CA LEU A 41 2.55 -1.95 12.60
C LEU A 41 3.45 -3.17 12.79
N THR A 42 2.82 -4.32 13.02
CA THR A 42 3.43 -5.64 12.93
C THR A 42 2.89 -6.36 11.70
N SER A 43 3.74 -7.04 10.99
CA SER A 43 3.37 -7.69 9.73
C SER A 43 4.14 -8.97 9.48
N LYS A 44 3.55 -9.80 8.61
CA LYS A 44 4.13 -11.02 8.07
C LYS A 44 4.21 -10.90 6.56
N MET A 45 5.38 -11.15 6.02
CA MET A 45 5.61 -11.27 4.58
C MET A 45 5.88 -12.73 4.23
N VAL A 46 4.97 -13.35 3.46
CA VAL A 46 5.11 -14.74 2.99
C VAL A 46 5.71 -14.72 1.59
N VAL A 47 6.95 -15.16 1.49
CA VAL A 47 7.71 -15.21 0.24
C VAL A 47 7.72 -16.62 -0.30
N HIS A 48 7.07 -16.83 -1.44
CA HIS A 48 7.01 -18.12 -2.13
C HIS A 48 8.22 -18.31 -3.05
N GLY A 49 9.21 -19.05 -2.58
CA GLY A 49 10.34 -19.46 -3.40
C GLY A 49 10.04 -20.71 -4.23
N ARG A 50 10.99 -21.10 -5.09
CA ARG A 50 10.82 -22.29 -5.95
C ARG A 50 10.62 -23.59 -5.16
N ARG A 51 11.30 -23.74 -4.03
CA ARG A 51 11.33 -24.99 -3.22
C ARG A 51 10.73 -24.80 -1.84
N THR A 52 10.80 -23.61 -1.29
CA THR A 52 10.39 -23.31 0.09
C THR A 52 9.61 -22.02 0.15
N THR A 53 8.63 -21.98 1.04
CA THR A 53 7.95 -20.75 1.45
C THR A 53 8.56 -20.27 2.76
N ARG A 54 8.79 -18.95 2.87
CA ARG A 54 9.33 -18.33 4.08
C ARG A 54 8.38 -17.28 4.57
N THR A 55 8.13 -17.27 5.87
CA THR A 55 7.39 -16.19 6.54
C THR A 55 8.39 -15.32 7.27
N ILE A 56 8.35 -14.02 7.00
CA ILE A 56 9.25 -13.02 7.57
C ILE A 56 8.38 -12.05 8.37
N GLU A 57 8.60 -12.02 9.68
CA GLU A 57 7.86 -11.12 10.57
C GLU A 57 8.67 -9.84 10.79
N SER A 58 7.97 -8.72 10.85
CA SER A 58 8.61 -7.42 11.10
C SER A 58 7.73 -6.50 11.93
N LYS A 59 8.39 -5.56 12.59
CA LYS A 59 7.76 -4.39 13.21
C LYS A 59 8.27 -3.14 12.53
N ASN A 60 7.34 -2.22 12.24
CA ASN A 60 7.62 -1.04 11.46
C ASN A 60 7.10 0.20 12.21
N TRP A 61 7.90 1.25 12.19
CA TRP A 61 7.58 2.58 12.69
C TRP A 61 7.74 3.55 11.53
N VAL A 62 6.73 4.36 11.27
CA VAL A 62 6.72 5.30 10.14
C VAL A 62 6.19 6.63 10.61
N VAL A 63 6.85 7.73 10.24
CA VAL A 63 6.40 9.10 10.45
C VAL A 63 6.45 9.86 9.12
N GLY A 64 5.29 10.35 8.70
CA GLY A 64 5.12 11.00 7.41
C GLY A 64 5.56 10.10 6.26
N MET A 65 6.18 10.72 5.26
CA MET A 65 6.71 10.07 4.07
C MET A 65 8.22 9.84 4.15
N ASP A 66 8.90 10.46 5.13
CA ASP A 66 10.35 10.57 5.16
C ASP A 66 11.03 9.63 6.15
N LEU A 67 10.33 9.20 7.18
CA LEU A 67 10.94 8.44 8.26
C LEU A 67 10.31 7.06 8.37
N ALA A 68 11.12 6.02 8.21
CA ALA A 68 10.71 4.66 8.50
C ALA A 68 11.84 3.87 9.15
N PHE A 69 11.48 3.09 10.16
CA PHE A 69 12.36 2.12 10.79
C PHE A 69 11.67 0.76 10.80
N THR A 70 12.35 -0.25 10.27
CA THR A 70 11.86 -1.64 10.24
C THR A 70 12.82 -2.53 10.99
N GLU A 71 12.29 -3.38 11.84
CA GLU A 71 13.04 -4.45 12.51
C GLU A 71 12.43 -5.80 12.13
N TYR A 72 13.25 -6.71 11.61
CA TYR A 72 12.85 -8.05 11.28
C TYR A 72 12.98 -8.96 12.50
N LEU A 73 11.89 -9.65 12.83
CA LEU A 73 11.74 -10.42 14.08
C LEU A 73 11.96 -11.91 13.86
N SER A 74 11.60 -12.42 12.69
CA SER A 74 11.74 -13.83 12.30
C SER A 74 11.85 -13.95 10.77
N PRO A 75 12.29 -15.10 10.24
CA PRO A 75 12.87 -16.25 10.91
C PRO A 75 14.29 -15.96 11.44
N ALA A 76 14.93 -16.93 12.10
CA ALA A 76 16.25 -16.75 12.73
C ALA A 76 17.32 -16.17 11.79
N ARG A 77 17.25 -16.48 10.49
CA ARG A 77 18.13 -15.92 9.45
C ARG A 77 17.98 -14.41 9.27
N GLU A 78 16.77 -13.89 9.40
CA GLU A 78 16.45 -12.48 9.14
C GLU A 78 16.37 -11.67 10.45
N LYS A 79 16.25 -12.35 11.58
CA LYS A 79 16.11 -11.75 12.91
C LYS A 79 17.23 -10.76 13.22
N GLY A 80 16.86 -9.56 13.66
CA GLY A 80 17.77 -8.48 13.97
C GLY A 80 18.28 -7.69 12.74
N THR A 81 17.92 -8.09 11.52
CA THR A 81 18.07 -7.21 10.36
C THR A 81 17.22 -5.99 10.56
N LYS A 82 17.74 -4.81 10.26
CA LYS A 82 17.04 -3.54 10.41
C LYS A 82 17.17 -2.71 9.15
N MET A 83 16.15 -1.90 8.91
CA MET A 83 16.15 -0.93 7.82
C MET A 83 15.76 0.44 8.36
N LEU A 84 16.40 1.48 7.83
CA LEU A 84 16.14 2.88 8.16
C LEU A 84 16.00 3.70 6.90
N LYS A 85 14.84 4.35 6.72
CA LYS A 85 14.60 5.38 5.71
C LYS A 85 14.70 6.74 6.38
N LEU A 86 15.48 7.65 5.79
CA LEU A 86 15.54 9.07 6.12
C LEU A 86 15.45 9.85 4.82
N GLY A 87 14.29 10.41 4.52
CA GLY A 87 13.99 11.05 3.25
C GLY A 87 14.19 10.09 2.08
N ASP A 88 15.06 10.46 1.16
CA ASP A 88 15.43 9.70 -0.04
C ASP A 88 16.50 8.61 0.19
N LYS A 89 16.96 8.43 1.43
CA LYS A 89 18.05 7.51 1.76
C LYS A 89 17.56 6.32 2.54
N LEU A 90 18.04 5.14 2.14
CA LEU A 90 17.71 3.86 2.77
C LEU A 90 18.98 3.16 3.21
N TRP A 91 19.01 2.70 4.46
CA TRP A 91 20.08 1.84 4.98
C TRP A 91 19.51 0.52 5.45
N THR A 92 20.31 -0.53 5.31
CA THR A 92 20.04 -1.83 5.93
C THR A 92 21.23 -2.24 6.80
N TYR A 93 20.91 -2.85 7.93
CA TYR A 93 21.87 -3.50 8.82
C TYR A 93 21.67 -5.00 8.78
N SER A 94 22.77 -5.74 8.66
CA SER A 94 22.76 -7.21 8.73
C SER A 94 23.53 -7.66 9.98
N PRO A 95 22.88 -8.33 10.94
CA PRO A 95 23.55 -8.83 12.15
C PRO A 95 24.55 -9.95 11.85
N GLN A 96 24.36 -10.72 10.74
CA GLN A 96 25.26 -11.78 10.35
C GLN A 96 26.65 -11.27 9.94
N THR A 97 26.71 -10.06 9.41
CA THR A 97 27.98 -9.45 8.92
C THR A 97 28.38 -8.23 9.71
N ASP A 98 27.58 -7.79 10.67
CA ASP A 98 27.71 -6.52 11.42
C ASP A 98 27.93 -5.31 10.50
N ARG A 99 27.26 -5.27 9.35
CA ARG A 99 27.42 -4.19 8.37
C ARG A 99 26.16 -3.38 8.22
N VAL A 100 26.34 -2.06 8.14
CA VAL A 100 25.33 -1.11 7.67
C VAL A 100 25.69 -0.74 6.23
N ILE A 101 24.73 -0.95 5.32
CA ILE A 101 24.90 -0.67 3.90
C ILE A 101 23.81 0.32 3.48
N GLN A 102 24.18 1.35 2.73
CA GLN A 102 23.20 2.22 2.08
C GLN A 102 22.72 1.56 0.79
N ILE A 103 21.41 1.39 0.68
CA ILE A 103 20.75 0.90 -0.53
C ILE A 103 20.53 2.08 -1.46
N SER A 104 21.17 2.09 -2.62
CA SER A 104 21.10 3.22 -3.55
C SER A 104 21.25 2.78 -5.00
N GLY A 105 20.89 3.65 -5.95
CA GLY A 105 21.05 3.41 -7.38
C GLY A 105 20.32 2.13 -7.83
N HIS A 106 21.05 1.24 -8.52
CA HIS A 106 20.48 -0.02 -9.03
C HIS A 106 20.03 -0.99 -7.91
N MET A 107 20.59 -0.88 -6.71
CA MET A 107 20.18 -1.72 -5.57
C MET A 107 18.72 -1.47 -5.17
N LEU A 108 18.20 -0.26 -5.35
CA LEU A 108 16.81 0.06 -5.05
C LEU A 108 15.82 -0.79 -5.87
N ARG A 109 16.22 -1.27 -7.03
CA ARG A 109 15.39 -2.17 -7.88
C ARG A 109 15.43 -3.63 -7.46
N GLN A 110 16.31 -3.98 -6.52
CA GLN A 110 16.39 -5.35 -6.01
C GLN A 110 15.20 -5.69 -5.11
N SER A 111 14.87 -6.97 -5.06
CA SER A 111 13.82 -7.51 -4.20
C SER A 111 14.20 -7.44 -2.72
N VAL A 112 13.29 -6.98 -1.90
CA VAL A 112 13.42 -7.04 -0.44
C VAL A 112 13.28 -8.49 0.01
N MET A 113 14.30 -9.03 0.66
CA MET A 113 14.31 -10.42 1.17
C MET A 113 13.91 -11.48 0.13
N GLY A 114 14.10 -11.21 -1.18
CA GLY A 114 13.73 -12.10 -2.27
C GLY A 114 12.22 -12.15 -2.58
N SER A 115 11.46 -11.21 -2.05
CA SER A 115 10.02 -11.04 -2.31
C SER A 115 9.76 -10.49 -3.73
N ASP A 116 8.50 -10.23 -4.04
CA ASP A 116 8.07 -9.49 -5.24
C ASP A 116 7.97 -7.97 -5.00
N ILE A 117 8.40 -7.52 -3.82
CA ILE A 117 8.48 -6.10 -3.43
C ILE A 117 9.94 -5.66 -3.60
N SER A 118 10.18 -4.56 -4.29
CA SER A 118 11.51 -3.94 -4.39
C SER A 118 11.75 -2.90 -3.29
N TYR A 119 13.01 -2.51 -3.10
CA TYR A 119 13.30 -1.38 -2.20
C TYR A 119 12.69 -0.07 -2.73
N ASN A 120 12.60 0.13 -4.05
CA ASN A 120 11.89 1.27 -4.62
C ASN A 120 10.41 1.29 -4.22
N ASP A 121 9.74 0.13 -4.19
CA ASP A 121 8.34 0.05 -3.78
C ASP A 121 8.16 0.47 -2.31
N MET A 122 9.16 0.17 -1.47
CA MET A 122 9.14 0.57 -0.06
C MET A 122 9.53 2.04 0.17
N MET A 123 10.16 2.68 -0.80
CA MET A 123 10.60 4.07 -0.71
C MET A 123 9.57 5.06 -1.24
N GLU A 124 8.65 4.63 -2.10
CA GLU A 124 7.69 5.53 -2.75
C GLU A 124 6.44 5.70 -1.88
N ASP A 125 6.44 6.77 -1.09
CA ASP A 125 5.34 7.14 -0.19
C ASP A 125 4.73 8.52 -0.55
N ARG A 126 5.15 9.15 -1.67
CA ARG A 126 4.63 10.45 -2.09
C ARG A 126 3.15 10.35 -2.48
N PRO A 127 2.34 11.42 -2.27
CA PRO A 127 0.94 11.44 -2.66
C PRO A 127 0.75 11.15 -4.15
N LEU A 128 -0.28 10.38 -4.48
CA LEU A 128 -0.57 10.03 -5.88
C LEU A 128 -0.81 11.26 -6.75
N GLU A 129 -1.45 12.30 -6.22
CA GLU A 129 -1.72 13.56 -6.93
C GLU A 129 -0.46 14.32 -7.34
N GLU A 130 0.63 14.18 -6.57
CA GLU A 130 1.91 14.79 -6.92
C GLU A 130 2.62 14.05 -8.06
N LEU A 131 2.38 12.74 -8.16
CA LEU A 131 3.09 11.85 -9.06
C LEU A 131 2.37 11.63 -10.38
N TYR A 132 1.03 11.61 -10.35
CA TYR A 132 0.23 11.14 -11.48
C TYR A 132 -0.90 12.11 -11.83
N GLU A 133 -1.21 12.14 -13.11
CA GLU A 133 -2.51 12.56 -13.62
C GLU A 133 -3.44 11.36 -13.63
N ALA A 134 -4.59 11.49 -12.98
CA ALA A 134 -5.54 10.40 -12.85
C ALA A 134 -6.83 10.70 -13.60
N THR A 135 -7.38 9.68 -14.26
CA THR A 135 -8.65 9.72 -15.00
C THR A 135 -9.51 8.52 -14.64
N LEU A 136 -10.83 8.71 -14.60
CA LEU A 136 -11.77 7.58 -14.47
C LEU A 136 -12.04 6.98 -15.85
N GLU A 137 -11.81 5.68 -16.01
CA GLU A 137 -12.11 4.93 -17.22
C GLU A 137 -13.53 4.32 -17.19
N GLY A 138 -14.15 4.27 -16.01
CA GLY A 138 -15.49 3.71 -15.84
C GLY A 138 -15.70 3.05 -14.48
N SER A 139 -16.69 2.15 -14.43
CA SER A 139 -17.00 1.37 -13.24
C SER A 139 -17.25 -0.09 -13.61
N VAL A 140 -17.02 -0.97 -12.63
CA VAL A 140 -17.23 -2.42 -12.78
C VAL A 140 -17.74 -3.00 -11.47
N ASP A 141 -18.61 -4.00 -11.56
CA ASP A 141 -18.97 -4.84 -10.41
C ASP A 141 -17.90 -5.94 -10.23
N ILE A 142 -17.39 -6.07 -9.01
CA ILE A 142 -16.51 -7.17 -8.61
C ILE A 142 -17.12 -7.78 -7.35
N ASP A 143 -17.54 -9.03 -7.43
CA ASP A 143 -18.12 -9.78 -6.32
C ASP A 143 -19.33 -9.06 -5.66
N GLY A 144 -20.21 -8.47 -6.47
CA GLY A 144 -21.43 -7.79 -6.03
C GLY A 144 -21.18 -6.40 -5.41
N ARG A 145 -20.04 -5.77 -5.68
CA ARG A 145 -19.71 -4.41 -5.26
C ARG A 145 -19.21 -3.56 -6.40
N ASP A 146 -19.66 -2.32 -6.43
CA ASP A 146 -19.24 -1.34 -7.42
C ASP A 146 -17.82 -0.82 -7.15
N HIS A 147 -17.02 -0.79 -8.22
CA HIS A 147 -15.66 -0.24 -8.21
C HIS A 147 -15.51 0.78 -9.32
N TRP A 148 -14.77 1.86 -9.05
CA TRP A 148 -14.23 2.70 -10.11
C TRP A 148 -13.01 2.05 -10.72
N ILE A 149 -12.81 2.25 -12.02
CA ILE A 149 -11.56 1.97 -12.71
C ILE A 149 -10.87 3.30 -12.95
N MET A 150 -9.70 3.48 -12.35
CA MET A 150 -8.88 4.69 -12.45
C MET A 150 -7.59 4.38 -13.19
N PHE A 151 -7.27 5.18 -14.20
CA PHE A 151 -5.99 5.15 -14.87
C PHE A 151 -5.14 6.34 -14.40
N LEU A 152 -3.85 6.07 -14.13
CA LEU A 152 -2.91 7.06 -13.64
C LEU A 152 -1.69 7.08 -14.57
N GLU A 153 -1.34 8.25 -15.09
CA GLU A 153 -0.15 8.48 -15.92
C GLU A 153 0.80 9.46 -15.22
N ALA A 154 2.09 9.12 -15.20
CA ALA A 154 3.11 9.87 -14.46
C ALA A 154 3.25 11.32 -14.97
N ARG A 155 3.20 12.28 -14.06
CA ARG A 155 3.52 13.71 -14.28
C ARG A 155 5.02 13.99 -14.10
N VAL A 156 5.71 13.10 -13.36
CA VAL A 156 7.12 13.27 -13.00
C VAL A 156 7.95 12.14 -13.62
N THR A 157 9.25 12.39 -13.72
CA THR A 157 10.19 11.39 -14.23
C THR A 157 10.76 10.52 -13.10
N GLY A 158 11.32 9.36 -13.44
CA GLY A 158 12.04 8.50 -12.49
C GLY A 158 11.17 7.53 -11.71
N LEU A 159 9.86 7.50 -11.93
CA LEU A 159 8.97 6.53 -11.28
C LEU A 159 9.23 5.11 -11.79
N SER A 160 9.16 4.14 -10.88
CA SER A 160 9.24 2.71 -11.22
C SER A 160 8.08 2.28 -12.12
N TYR A 161 6.90 2.87 -11.94
CA TYR A 161 5.67 2.56 -12.65
C TYR A 161 5.04 3.82 -13.23
N PRO A 162 5.46 4.27 -14.43
CA PRO A 162 4.92 5.47 -15.06
C PRO A 162 3.43 5.42 -15.39
N LYS A 163 2.85 4.23 -15.47
CA LYS A 163 1.42 4.03 -15.70
C LYS A 163 0.87 3.04 -14.69
N ARG A 164 -0.34 3.32 -14.19
CA ARG A 164 -1.07 2.45 -13.26
C ARG A 164 -2.53 2.35 -13.68
N ARG A 165 -3.17 1.24 -13.36
CA ARG A 165 -4.62 1.10 -13.36
C ARG A 165 -5.05 0.55 -12.02
N ALA A 166 -6.01 1.19 -11.37
CA ALA A 166 -6.50 0.84 -10.04
C ALA A 166 -8.01 0.58 -10.08
N TRP A 167 -8.45 -0.45 -9.37
CA TRP A 167 -9.86 -0.74 -9.12
C TRP A 167 -10.16 -0.35 -7.68
N ILE A 168 -11.06 0.63 -7.49
CA ILE A 168 -11.31 1.25 -6.21
C ILE A 168 -12.72 0.93 -5.76
N ASP A 169 -12.86 0.24 -4.64
CA ASP A 169 -14.14 -0.08 -4.02
C ASP A 169 -14.85 1.22 -3.61
N LYS A 170 -16.06 1.44 -4.15
CA LYS A 170 -16.82 2.68 -3.90
C LYS A 170 -17.31 2.81 -2.46
N LYS A 171 -17.48 1.71 -1.76
CA LYS A 171 -17.95 1.70 -0.37
C LYS A 171 -16.85 1.99 0.63
N TYR A 172 -15.69 1.38 0.42
CA TYR A 172 -14.58 1.48 1.37
C TYR A 172 -13.57 2.57 0.97
N LEU A 173 -13.63 3.07 -0.26
CA LEU A 173 -12.68 4.05 -0.82
C LEU A 173 -11.25 3.53 -0.66
N LEU A 174 -11.05 2.29 -1.10
CA LEU A 174 -9.77 1.57 -1.06
C LEU A 174 -9.53 0.89 -2.40
N PRO A 175 -8.28 0.84 -2.88
CA PRO A 175 -7.94 0.00 -4.01
C PRO A 175 -8.08 -1.48 -3.60
N VAL A 176 -8.65 -2.29 -4.47
CA VAL A 176 -8.74 -3.76 -4.31
C VAL A 176 -7.77 -4.46 -5.25
N LYS A 177 -7.42 -3.82 -6.34
CA LYS A 177 -6.45 -4.29 -7.33
C LYS A 177 -5.72 -3.11 -7.96
N GLU A 178 -4.44 -3.29 -8.21
CA GLU A 178 -3.64 -2.38 -9.04
C GLU A 178 -2.82 -3.17 -10.07
N GLU A 179 -2.66 -2.59 -11.24
CA GLU A 179 -1.76 -3.03 -12.30
C GLU A 179 -0.73 -1.92 -12.55
N LEU A 180 0.54 -2.28 -12.49
CA LEU A 180 1.68 -1.36 -12.52
C LEU A 180 2.48 -1.61 -13.80
N TYR A 181 2.61 -0.58 -14.66
CA TYR A 181 3.13 -0.72 -15.99
C TYR A 181 4.40 0.09 -16.22
N ALA A 182 5.25 -0.40 -17.12
CA ALA A 182 6.34 0.36 -17.71
C ALA A 182 5.79 1.47 -18.64
N LYS A 183 6.62 2.42 -19.00
CA LYS A 183 6.31 3.47 -19.99
C LYS A 183 5.82 2.89 -21.33
N SER A 184 6.35 1.73 -21.72
CA SER A 184 5.94 1.00 -22.93
C SER A 184 4.55 0.37 -22.87
N GLY A 185 3.88 0.41 -21.71
CA GLY A 185 2.62 -0.30 -21.49
C GLY A 185 2.79 -1.77 -21.08
N LYS A 186 4.03 -2.26 -20.89
CA LYS A 186 4.25 -3.63 -20.40
C LYS A 186 3.87 -3.73 -18.94
N LEU A 187 3.01 -4.69 -18.57
CA LEU A 187 2.68 -5.00 -17.19
C LEU A 187 3.92 -5.52 -16.47
N LEU A 188 4.28 -4.88 -15.38
CA LEU A 188 5.44 -5.22 -14.55
C LEU A 188 5.06 -5.90 -13.25
N LYS A 189 4.00 -5.43 -12.61
CA LYS A 189 3.57 -5.92 -11.30
C LYS A 189 2.06 -5.79 -11.16
N THR A 190 1.46 -6.69 -10.41
CA THR A 190 0.10 -6.57 -9.89
C THR A 190 0.13 -6.52 -8.37
N ALA A 191 -0.82 -5.78 -7.79
CA ALA A 191 -1.10 -5.79 -6.38
C ALA A 191 -2.58 -6.03 -6.16
N THR A 192 -2.94 -6.88 -5.21
CA THR A 192 -4.33 -7.07 -4.76
C THR A 192 -4.40 -6.82 -3.26
N MET A 193 -5.53 -6.26 -2.82
CA MET A 193 -5.76 -5.86 -1.44
C MET A 193 -7.07 -6.48 -0.95
N SER A 194 -7.05 -7.02 0.25
CA SER A 194 -8.20 -7.70 0.86
C SER A 194 -8.17 -7.61 2.39
N GLY A 195 -9.10 -8.29 3.06
CA GLY A 195 -9.15 -8.27 4.52
C GLY A 195 -9.48 -6.88 5.08
N VAL A 196 -10.39 -6.16 4.42
CA VAL A 196 -10.77 -4.79 4.82
C VAL A 196 -11.39 -4.81 6.22
N ARG A 197 -10.82 -4.04 7.12
CA ARG A 197 -11.31 -3.86 8.50
C ARG A 197 -11.27 -2.40 8.91
N LYS A 198 -12.04 -2.05 9.95
CA LYS A 198 -12.04 -0.70 10.49
C LYS A 198 -10.99 -0.57 11.60
N VAL A 199 -10.07 0.39 11.46
CA VAL A 199 -9.02 0.68 12.42
C VAL A 199 -9.05 2.16 12.74
N GLN A 200 -9.30 2.54 14.00
CA GLN A 200 -9.38 3.94 14.45
C GLN A 200 -10.25 4.83 13.54
N GLY A 201 -11.41 4.28 13.09
CA GLY A 201 -12.36 5.00 12.23
C GLY A 201 -12.05 4.95 10.73
N ARG A 202 -10.89 4.44 10.29
CA ARG A 202 -10.47 4.29 8.90
C ARG A 202 -10.74 2.89 8.37
N TRP A 203 -11.11 2.75 7.11
CA TRP A 203 -11.10 1.46 6.43
C TRP A 203 -9.67 1.14 6.01
N PHE A 204 -9.19 -0.05 6.35
CA PHE A 204 -7.81 -0.44 6.06
C PHE A 204 -7.75 -1.90 5.59
N PRO A 205 -7.05 -2.19 4.47
CA PRO A 205 -6.82 -3.55 4.02
C PRO A 205 -5.72 -4.19 4.87
N SER A 206 -5.95 -5.41 5.35
CA SER A 206 -4.95 -6.11 6.17
C SER A 206 -4.14 -7.14 5.40
N GLN A 207 -4.49 -7.41 4.14
CA GLN A 207 -3.82 -8.39 3.30
C GLN A 207 -3.50 -7.79 1.94
N PHE A 208 -2.27 -7.97 1.50
CA PHE A 208 -1.76 -7.51 0.21
C PHE A 208 -1.06 -8.69 -0.47
N ILE A 209 -1.24 -8.84 -1.78
CA ILE A 209 -0.47 -9.77 -2.58
C ILE A 209 0.19 -8.96 -3.69
N TYR A 210 1.51 -8.94 -3.68
CA TYR A 210 2.32 -8.33 -4.74
C TYR A 210 2.87 -9.43 -5.65
N LYS A 211 2.71 -9.28 -6.95
CA LYS A 211 3.21 -10.25 -7.92
C LYS A 211 4.03 -9.55 -8.98
N ASP A 212 5.29 -9.94 -9.12
CA ASP A 212 6.17 -9.53 -10.21
C ASP A 212 5.82 -10.35 -11.46
N GLU A 213 5.20 -9.71 -12.45
CA GLU A 213 4.73 -10.36 -13.69
C GLU A 213 5.89 -10.71 -14.63
N LEU A 214 7.10 -10.25 -14.34
CA LEU A 214 8.31 -10.64 -15.06
C LEU A 214 8.91 -11.94 -14.52
N LYS A 215 8.58 -12.33 -13.30
CA LYS A 215 9.01 -13.59 -12.70
C LYS A 215 8.12 -14.74 -13.18
N ARG A 216 8.69 -15.61 -14.00
CA ARG A 216 7.97 -16.79 -14.50
C ARG A 216 7.49 -17.68 -13.34
N ASN A 217 6.19 -17.98 -13.31
CA ASN A 217 5.54 -18.80 -12.30
C ASN A 217 5.61 -18.23 -10.85
N SER A 218 5.74 -16.91 -10.69
CA SER A 218 5.61 -16.31 -9.37
C SER A 218 4.19 -16.53 -8.83
N LYS A 219 4.10 -16.96 -7.58
CA LYS A 219 2.85 -17.04 -6.81
C LYS A 219 2.50 -15.69 -6.16
N GLY A 220 3.41 -14.72 -6.27
CA GLY A 220 3.33 -13.48 -5.54
C GLY A 220 3.95 -13.56 -4.13
N THR A 221 4.00 -12.41 -3.49
CA THR A 221 4.39 -12.26 -2.09
C THR A 221 3.18 -11.75 -1.33
N GLU A 222 2.76 -12.48 -0.30
CA GLU A 222 1.69 -12.03 0.59
C GLU A 222 2.28 -11.16 1.69
N TRP A 223 1.66 -10.03 1.95
CA TRP A 223 1.99 -9.16 3.08
C TRP A 223 0.75 -8.98 3.93
N VAL A 224 0.78 -9.54 5.14
CA VAL A 224 -0.33 -9.53 6.10
C VAL A 224 0.02 -8.57 7.24
N ILE A 225 -0.84 -7.59 7.48
CA ILE A 225 -0.73 -6.66 8.60
C ILE A 225 -1.53 -7.25 9.78
N ASP A 226 -0.81 -7.75 10.76
CA ASP A 226 -1.42 -8.34 11.96
C ASP A 226 -2.03 -7.25 12.83
N GLU A 227 -1.22 -6.23 13.17
CA GLU A 227 -1.62 -5.09 13.98
C GLU A 227 -1.16 -3.79 13.32
N ILE A 228 -1.95 -2.75 13.44
CA ILE A 228 -1.60 -1.39 13.03
C ILE A 228 -2.25 -0.38 13.98
N ALA A 229 -1.48 0.62 14.38
CA ALA A 229 -1.95 1.79 15.08
C ALA A 229 -1.50 3.05 14.32
N PHE A 230 -2.45 3.96 14.11
CA PHE A 230 -2.23 5.24 13.46
C PHE A 230 -2.09 6.37 14.48
N ASP A 231 -1.44 7.45 14.06
CA ASP A 231 -1.27 8.69 14.80
C ASP A 231 -0.65 8.46 16.21
N VAL A 232 0.31 7.52 16.25
CA VAL A 232 1.07 7.15 17.46
C VAL A 232 2.21 8.14 17.65
N ASP A 233 2.48 8.54 18.88
CA ASP A 233 3.67 9.31 19.21
C ASP A 233 4.92 8.42 19.12
N ILE A 234 5.82 8.74 18.19
CA ILE A 234 7.05 7.99 17.93
C ILE A 234 8.22 8.97 18.14
N PRO A 235 9.11 8.72 19.12
CA PRO A 235 10.22 9.63 19.38
C PRO A 235 11.20 9.65 18.20
N ASP A 236 11.73 10.83 17.87
CA ASP A 236 12.71 11.04 16.77
C ASP A 236 13.95 10.15 16.90
N SER A 237 14.32 9.82 18.14
CA SER A 237 15.43 8.90 18.41
C SER A 237 15.27 7.51 17.78
N ARG A 238 14.04 7.11 17.45
CA ARG A 238 13.73 5.86 16.73
C ARG A 238 14.34 5.85 15.33
N PHE A 239 14.48 7.01 14.70
CA PHE A 239 14.95 7.14 13.32
C PHE A 239 16.43 7.53 13.27
N SER A 240 17.27 6.88 14.04
CA SER A 240 18.71 7.15 14.08
C SER A 240 19.55 5.98 13.55
N LYS A 241 20.64 6.30 12.83
CA LYS A 241 21.58 5.28 12.35
C LYS A 241 22.22 4.49 13.51
N ALA A 242 22.31 5.09 14.70
CA ALA A 242 22.86 4.42 15.87
C ALA A 242 22.01 3.22 16.31
N LEU A 243 20.68 3.25 16.05
CA LEU A 243 19.80 2.14 16.36
C LEU A 243 19.92 0.95 15.40
N LEU A 244 20.53 1.12 14.24
CA LEU A 244 20.75 0.01 13.31
C LEU A 244 21.65 -1.07 13.93
N ARG A 245 22.61 -0.70 14.80
CA ARG A 245 23.55 -1.64 15.43
C ARG A 245 23.20 -2.03 16.87
N LYS A 246 22.17 -1.46 17.43
CA LYS A 246 21.66 -1.81 18.77
C LYS A 246 20.58 -2.87 18.64
#